data_e7ea4e40c59ed9bfc8bf87ae24c97b21
#
_entry.id   e7ea4e40c59ed9bfc8bf87ae24c97b21
#
_cell.length_a   1.000
_cell.length_b   1.000
_cell.length_c   1.000
_cell.angle_alpha   90.00
_cell.angle_beta   90.00
_cell.angle_gamma   90.00
#
_symmetry.space_group_name_H-M   'P 1'
#
loop_
_entity.id
_entity.type
_entity.pdbx_description
1 polymer ?
#
loop_
_entity_poly.entity_id
_entity_poly.type
_entity_poly.pdbx_seq_one_letter_code
_entity_poly.pdbx_strand_id
1 'polypeptide(L)'
;MFAGYRVAKTGTFNVRTFCEENTVAHSELVESLKGKLIVSVQAYPGEPMRHPETMAQIARACELGGAAAIRCQGLSDISAIKGRVEIPVIGLWKEGHEGVYITPTLRHARACIHAGADVVALDATDRPRPDGRTFEETVAALRSESDVLIMADCMTMDDIRRAVAASCDLVSTTLSHNKAAIDTTLDDGPDIALLKQATTEFPGIAIICEGHVHTPQDAKDALDAGAWAVVSGTAITHPTSITSWFAAALED
;
A
#
# COMPACT_ATOMS: atom_id res chain seq x y z
N MET A 1 -34.01 52.62 15.58
CA MET A 1 -34.34 51.77 14.41
C MET A 1 -33.30 50.62 14.38
N PHE A 2 -33.68 49.50 15.02
CA PHE A 2 -32.78 48.34 15.13
C PHE A 2 -33.09 47.38 13.98
N ALA A 3 -32.10 47.16 13.11
CA ALA A 3 -32.19 46.18 12.02
C ALA A 3 -31.85 44.77 12.59
N GLY A 4 -32.83 43.84 12.46
CA GLY A 4 -32.73 42.49 12.96
C GLY A 4 -31.76 41.64 12.12
N TYR A 5 -30.80 41.02 12.78
CA TYR A 5 -29.99 39.93 12.20
C TYR A 5 -30.83 38.64 12.14
N ARG A 6 -31.10 38.14 10.93
CA ARG A 6 -31.65 36.80 10.73
C ARG A 6 -30.52 35.77 10.93
N VAL A 7 -30.68 34.96 11.96
CA VAL A 7 -29.86 33.74 12.15
C VAL A 7 -30.23 32.73 11.08
N ALA A 8 -29.25 32.34 10.24
CA ALA A 8 -29.41 31.27 9.28
C ALA A 8 -29.63 29.94 10.03
N LYS A 9 -30.63 29.18 9.57
CA LYS A 9 -30.94 27.84 10.09
C LYS A 9 -29.72 26.94 9.92
N THR A 10 -29.22 26.38 11.00
CA THR A 10 -28.25 25.29 11.04
C THR A 10 -28.87 24.07 10.37
N GLY A 11 -28.39 23.76 9.17
CA GLY A 11 -28.66 22.47 8.54
C GLY A 11 -28.08 21.36 9.41
N THR A 12 -28.92 20.42 9.82
CA THR A 12 -28.51 19.22 10.53
C THR A 12 -27.59 18.43 9.60
N PHE A 13 -26.30 18.33 9.97
CA PHE A 13 -25.33 17.49 9.28
C PHE A 13 -25.77 16.03 9.45
N ASN A 14 -26.19 15.38 8.36
CA ASN A 14 -26.67 14.01 8.41
C ASN A 14 -25.47 13.05 8.32
N VAL A 15 -24.96 12.66 9.48
CA VAL A 15 -23.81 11.73 9.64
C VAL A 15 -24.04 10.40 8.88
N ARG A 16 -25.29 9.95 8.79
CA ARG A 16 -25.62 8.69 8.11
C ARG A 16 -25.42 8.76 6.59
N THR A 17 -25.80 9.85 5.94
CA THR A 17 -25.60 10.06 4.51
C THR A 17 -24.11 10.21 4.17
N PHE A 18 -23.34 10.89 5.03
CA PHE A 18 -21.90 11.04 4.85
C PHE A 18 -21.15 9.71 4.97
N CYS A 19 -21.52 8.84 5.92
CA CYS A 19 -20.97 7.50 6.06
C CYS A 19 -21.31 6.60 4.87
N GLU A 20 -22.53 6.67 4.34
CA GLU A 20 -22.97 5.85 3.20
C GLU A 20 -22.25 6.26 1.91
N GLU A 21 -22.09 7.56 1.65
CA GLU A 21 -21.38 8.08 0.46
C GLU A 21 -19.88 7.71 0.48
N ASN A 22 -19.20 7.80 1.63
CA ASN A 22 -17.80 7.41 1.77
C ASN A 22 -17.60 5.90 1.63
N THR A 23 -18.49 5.09 2.15
CA THR A 23 -18.42 3.62 2.03
C THR A 23 -18.53 3.18 0.55
N VAL A 24 -19.35 3.85 -0.24
CA VAL A 24 -19.48 3.57 -1.69
C VAL A 24 -18.21 3.98 -2.43
N ALA A 25 -17.65 5.15 -2.14
CA ALA A 25 -16.42 5.62 -2.79
C ALA A 25 -15.20 4.71 -2.47
N HIS A 26 -15.11 4.21 -1.25
CA HIS A 26 -14.07 3.26 -0.86
C HIS A 26 -14.21 1.92 -1.59
N SER A 27 -15.43 1.40 -1.72
CA SER A 27 -15.69 0.19 -2.50
C SER A 27 -15.30 0.36 -3.96
N GLU A 28 -15.58 1.51 -4.58
CA GLU A 28 -15.22 1.81 -5.96
C GLU A 28 -13.70 1.82 -6.18
N LEU A 29 -12.91 2.40 -5.27
CA LEU A 29 -11.45 2.39 -5.38
C LEU A 29 -10.91 0.96 -5.30
N VAL A 30 -11.33 0.17 -4.33
CA VAL A 30 -10.90 -1.22 -4.19
C VAL A 30 -11.28 -2.05 -5.44
N GLU A 31 -12.50 -1.89 -5.95
CA GLU A 31 -12.95 -2.55 -7.18
C GLU A 31 -12.15 -2.10 -8.41
N SER A 32 -11.76 -0.83 -8.50
CA SER A 32 -10.97 -0.30 -9.61
C SER A 32 -9.59 -0.95 -9.74
N LEU A 33 -9.05 -1.51 -8.65
CA LEU A 33 -7.76 -2.20 -8.62
C LEU A 33 -7.84 -3.66 -9.09
N LYS A 34 -9.04 -4.24 -9.19
CA LYS A 34 -9.23 -5.67 -9.50
C LYS A 34 -8.64 -6.06 -10.84
N GLY A 35 -7.77 -7.08 -10.82
CA GLY A 35 -7.06 -7.57 -12.01
C GLY A 35 -6.02 -6.60 -12.56
N LYS A 36 -5.58 -5.62 -11.76
CA LYS A 36 -4.68 -4.56 -12.20
C LYS A 36 -3.31 -4.63 -11.54
N LEU A 37 -2.37 -3.89 -12.16
CA LEU A 37 -1.02 -3.70 -11.66
C LEU A 37 -0.96 -2.43 -10.79
N ILE A 38 -0.42 -2.57 -9.60
CA ILE A 38 0.03 -1.49 -8.72
C ILE A 38 1.55 -1.42 -8.86
N VAL A 39 2.13 -0.24 -9.04
CA VAL A 39 3.58 -0.11 -9.12
C VAL A 39 4.13 0.49 -7.82
N SER A 40 5.06 -0.23 -7.20
CA SER A 40 5.78 0.26 -6.03
C SER A 40 6.97 1.12 -6.48
N VAL A 41 6.90 2.43 -6.20
CA VAL A 41 7.90 3.43 -6.55
C VAL A 41 8.63 3.86 -5.28
N GLN A 42 9.72 3.19 -4.99
CA GLN A 42 10.51 3.41 -3.77
C GLN A 42 11.99 3.35 -4.08
N ALA A 43 12.78 4.28 -3.51
CA ALA A 43 14.24 4.23 -3.52
C ALA A 43 14.77 4.00 -2.10
N TYR A 44 15.78 3.15 -1.97
CA TYR A 44 16.39 2.83 -0.68
C TYR A 44 17.38 3.92 -0.23
N PRO A 45 17.71 4.00 1.08
CA PRO A 45 18.78 4.88 1.56
C PRO A 45 20.09 4.64 0.79
N GLY A 46 20.67 5.71 0.25
CA GLY A 46 21.89 5.64 -0.55
C GLY A 46 21.69 5.47 -2.06
N GLU A 47 20.48 5.15 -2.52
CA GLU A 47 20.18 5.04 -3.95
C GLU A 47 20.25 6.41 -4.64
N PRO A 48 20.88 6.49 -5.84
CA PRO A 48 21.01 7.74 -6.59
C PRO A 48 19.69 8.41 -6.94
N MET A 49 18.64 7.60 -7.11
CA MET A 49 17.31 8.08 -7.50
C MET A 49 16.44 8.50 -6.31
N ARG A 50 16.93 8.42 -5.07
CA ARG A 50 16.18 8.79 -3.87
C ARG A 50 15.98 10.30 -3.76
N HIS A 51 15.08 10.82 -4.58
CA HIS A 51 14.68 12.21 -4.57
C HIS A 51 13.18 12.29 -4.92
N PRO A 52 12.36 13.06 -4.18
CA PRO A 52 10.90 13.09 -4.38
C PRO A 52 10.47 13.44 -5.80
N GLU A 53 11.14 14.38 -6.45
CA GLU A 53 10.84 14.72 -7.85
C GLU A 53 11.13 13.55 -8.81
N THR A 54 12.23 12.82 -8.60
CA THR A 54 12.54 11.63 -9.39
C THR A 54 11.49 10.53 -9.19
N MET A 55 11.07 10.28 -7.95
CA MET A 55 10.01 9.33 -7.64
C MET A 55 8.68 9.74 -8.30
N ALA A 56 8.34 11.02 -8.29
CA ALA A 56 7.13 11.52 -8.94
C ALA A 56 7.17 11.39 -10.47
N GLN A 57 8.33 11.59 -11.10
CA GLN A 57 8.51 11.38 -12.55
C GLN A 57 8.34 9.90 -12.92
N ILE A 58 8.93 8.99 -12.14
CA ILE A 58 8.78 7.54 -12.33
C ILE A 58 7.32 7.14 -12.14
N ALA A 59 6.65 7.62 -11.08
CA ALA A 59 5.24 7.34 -10.84
C ALA A 59 4.35 7.76 -12.03
N ARG A 60 4.60 8.95 -12.59
CA ARG A 60 3.88 9.40 -13.78
C ARG A 60 4.16 8.52 -15.00
N ALA A 61 5.40 8.08 -15.20
CA ALA A 61 5.74 7.16 -16.28
C ALA A 61 5.02 5.80 -16.10
N CYS A 62 4.94 5.29 -14.86
CA CYS A 62 4.21 4.06 -14.55
C CYS A 62 2.71 4.20 -14.79
N GLU A 63 2.11 5.34 -14.43
CA GLU A 63 0.71 5.64 -14.73
C GLU A 63 0.45 5.65 -16.25
N LEU A 64 1.30 6.30 -17.03
CA LEU A 64 1.20 6.29 -18.50
C LEU A 64 1.40 4.88 -19.08
N GLY A 65 2.14 4.02 -18.39
CA GLY A 65 2.33 2.61 -18.71
C GLY A 65 1.15 1.71 -18.34
N GLY A 66 0.13 2.24 -17.65
CA GLY A 66 -1.08 1.51 -17.30
C GLY A 66 -1.14 1.00 -15.85
N ALA A 67 -0.30 1.53 -14.94
CA ALA A 67 -0.46 1.27 -13.51
C ALA A 67 -1.81 1.80 -13.04
N ALA A 68 -2.51 1.03 -12.18
CA ALA A 68 -3.81 1.42 -11.62
C ALA A 68 -3.67 2.16 -10.28
N ALA A 69 -2.53 2.02 -9.60
CA ALA A 69 -2.18 2.77 -8.39
C ALA A 69 -0.65 2.83 -8.24
N ILE A 70 -0.18 3.77 -7.45
CA ILE A 70 1.23 3.89 -7.06
C ILE A 70 1.36 3.61 -5.58
N ARG A 71 2.26 2.70 -5.20
CA ARG A 71 2.67 2.49 -3.81
C ARG A 71 4.02 3.19 -3.59
N CYS A 72 4.14 4.03 -2.57
CA CYS A 72 5.35 4.79 -2.31
C CYS A 72 5.61 5.00 -0.82
N GLN A 73 6.86 5.33 -0.48
CA GLN A 73 7.28 5.51 0.90
C GLN A 73 7.82 6.91 1.17
N GLY A 74 7.53 7.42 2.40
CA GLY A 74 8.04 8.71 2.85
C GLY A 74 7.15 9.89 2.46
N LEU A 75 7.02 10.84 3.39
CA LEU A 75 6.03 11.91 3.27
C LEU A 75 6.26 12.82 2.06
N SER A 76 7.52 13.11 1.77
CA SER A 76 7.89 13.95 0.62
C SER A 76 7.56 13.29 -0.71
N ASP A 77 7.79 11.96 -0.81
CA ASP A 77 7.49 11.20 -2.02
C ASP A 77 5.99 11.08 -2.21
N ILE A 78 5.23 10.75 -1.14
CA ILE A 78 3.76 10.72 -1.18
C ILE A 78 3.20 12.04 -1.71
N SER A 79 3.63 13.16 -1.13
CA SER A 79 3.14 14.48 -1.54
C SER A 79 3.52 14.84 -2.98
N ALA A 80 4.77 14.57 -3.40
CA ALA A 80 5.24 14.84 -4.75
C ALA A 80 4.52 13.97 -5.81
N ILE A 81 4.35 12.68 -5.51
CA ILE A 81 3.64 11.74 -6.38
C ILE A 81 2.17 12.12 -6.48
N LYS A 82 1.48 12.38 -5.34
CA LYS A 82 0.07 12.80 -5.33
C LYS A 82 -0.20 14.06 -6.15
N GLY A 83 0.76 14.98 -6.19
CA GLY A 83 0.67 16.18 -7.05
C GLY A 83 0.95 15.93 -8.54
N ARG A 84 1.33 14.71 -8.93
CA ARG A 84 1.79 14.38 -10.28
C ARG A 84 0.94 13.34 -11.02
N VAL A 85 0.28 12.42 -10.29
CA VAL A 85 -0.53 11.35 -10.85
C VAL A 85 -2.01 11.54 -10.51
N GLU A 86 -2.89 11.01 -11.38
CA GLU A 86 -4.34 11.02 -11.17
C GLU A 86 -4.85 9.72 -10.53
N ILE A 87 -4.04 8.65 -10.59
CA ILE A 87 -4.37 7.35 -10.00
C ILE A 87 -4.12 7.34 -8.48
N PRO A 88 -4.77 6.43 -7.73
CA PRO A 88 -4.61 6.32 -6.28
C PRO A 88 -3.17 6.14 -5.82
N VAL A 89 -2.85 6.72 -4.66
CA VAL A 89 -1.54 6.63 -4.00
C VAL A 89 -1.66 5.84 -2.70
N ILE A 90 -0.96 4.71 -2.64
CA ILE A 90 -0.80 3.88 -1.44
C ILE A 90 0.46 4.36 -0.73
N GLY A 91 0.29 5.09 0.36
CA GLY A 91 1.39 5.68 1.11
C GLY A 91 1.81 4.84 2.31
N LEU A 92 3.12 4.80 2.56
CA LEU A 92 3.70 4.26 3.78
C LEU A 92 4.89 5.12 4.22
N TRP A 93 5.33 4.93 5.47
CA TRP A 93 6.55 5.58 5.95
C TRP A 93 7.43 4.55 6.66
N LYS A 94 8.58 4.23 6.06
CA LYS A 94 9.57 3.34 6.67
C LYS A 94 10.43 4.13 7.66
N GLU A 95 10.49 3.67 8.92
CA GLU A 95 11.40 4.17 9.94
C GLU A 95 12.15 3.00 10.58
N GLY A 96 13.49 3.03 10.53
CA GLY A 96 14.31 1.89 10.92
C GLY A 96 14.36 0.78 9.85
N HIS A 97 14.83 -0.39 10.26
CA HIS A 97 14.99 -1.57 9.39
C HIS A 97 14.81 -2.90 10.17
N GLU A 98 14.50 -2.83 11.45
CA GLU A 98 14.25 -3.98 12.31
C GLU A 98 12.85 -3.92 12.93
N GLY A 99 12.31 -5.08 13.29
CA GLY A 99 10.98 -5.17 13.89
C GLY A 99 9.89 -4.67 12.94
N VAL A 100 8.93 -3.90 13.46
CA VAL A 100 7.90 -3.21 12.67
C VAL A 100 8.48 -1.89 12.17
N TYR A 101 8.78 -1.80 10.88
CA TYR A 101 9.39 -0.63 10.25
C TYR A 101 8.51 0.02 9.15
N ILE A 102 7.51 -0.69 8.64
CA ILE A 102 6.55 -0.14 7.67
C ILE A 102 5.42 0.55 8.43
N THR A 103 5.38 1.87 8.40
CA THR A 103 4.39 2.70 9.09
C THR A 103 4.21 2.23 10.54
N PRO A 104 5.30 2.29 11.35
CA PRO A 104 5.40 1.52 12.58
C PRO A 104 4.49 2.00 13.72
N THR A 105 3.95 3.21 13.63
CA THR A 105 3.08 3.77 14.68
C THR A 105 1.88 4.51 14.10
N LEU A 106 0.87 4.75 14.93
CA LEU A 106 -0.28 5.57 14.58
C LEU A 106 0.13 6.99 14.09
N ARG A 107 1.20 7.56 14.65
CA ARG A 107 1.77 8.85 14.21
C ARG A 107 2.22 8.80 12.75
N HIS A 108 2.87 7.72 12.34
CA HIS A 108 3.33 7.54 10.96
C HIS A 108 2.16 7.42 9.99
N ALA A 109 1.13 6.65 10.36
CA ALA A 109 -0.07 6.49 9.55
C ALA A 109 -0.78 7.83 9.33
N ARG A 110 -1.00 8.61 10.39
CA ARG A 110 -1.58 9.96 10.31
C ARG A 110 -0.76 10.88 9.41
N ALA A 111 0.57 10.80 9.49
CA ALA A 111 1.44 11.63 8.65
C ALA A 111 1.33 11.24 7.17
N CYS A 112 1.21 9.96 6.82
CA CYS A 112 0.96 9.51 5.44
C CYS A 112 -0.38 10.05 4.90
N ILE A 113 -1.44 10.03 5.72
CA ILE A 113 -2.73 10.61 5.37
C ILE A 113 -2.60 12.11 5.07
N HIS A 114 -1.94 12.86 5.95
CA HIS A 114 -1.73 14.30 5.77
C HIS A 114 -0.85 14.63 4.55
N ALA A 115 0.04 13.71 4.14
CA ALA A 115 0.83 13.86 2.94
C ALA A 115 0.03 13.60 1.65
N GLY A 116 -1.21 13.10 1.75
CA GLY A 116 -2.14 12.91 0.63
C GLY A 116 -2.31 11.47 0.16
N ALA A 117 -1.96 10.48 0.98
CA ALA A 117 -2.22 9.07 0.65
C ALA A 117 -3.72 8.77 0.62
N ASP A 118 -4.19 8.10 -0.43
CA ASP A 118 -5.57 7.59 -0.56
C ASP A 118 -5.75 6.29 0.21
N VAL A 119 -4.67 5.51 0.32
CA VAL A 119 -4.56 4.27 1.09
C VAL A 119 -3.32 4.34 1.95
N VAL A 120 -3.40 3.93 3.22
CA VAL A 120 -2.23 3.82 4.11
C VAL A 120 -1.87 2.36 4.30
N ALA A 121 -0.62 2.00 3.97
CA ALA A 121 -0.11 0.65 4.20
C ALA A 121 0.56 0.55 5.57
N LEU A 122 0.21 -0.50 6.32
CA LEU A 122 0.65 -0.79 7.68
C LEU A 122 1.24 -2.20 7.76
N ASP A 123 2.33 -2.35 8.47
CA ASP A 123 2.80 -3.68 8.90
C ASP A 123 1.72 -4.34 9.78
N ALA A 124 1.22 -5.50 9.40
CA ALA A 124 0.13 -6.20 10.07
C ALA A 124 0.60 -7.37 10.95
N THR A 125 1.92 -7.52 11.13
CA THR A 125 2.46 -8.57 11.99
C THR A 125 2.18 -8.32 13.47
N ASP A 126 2.31 -9.39 14.30
CA ASP A 126 2.17 -9.31 15.74
C ASP A 126 3.42 -8.81 16.47
N ARG A 127 4.45 -8.42 15.71
CA ARG A 127 5.68 -7.87 16.26
C ARG A 127 5.41 -6.60 17.07
N PRO A 128 6.13 -6.38 18.20
CA PRO A 128 5.94 -5.19 19.03
C PRO A 128 6.15 -3.90 18.23
N ARG A 129 5.20 -2.96 18.35
CA ARG A 129 5.29 -1.63 17.75
C ARG A 129 5.97 -0.63 18.68
N PRO A 130 6.71 0.34 18.14
CA PRO A 130 7.44 1.31 18.96
C PRO A 130 6.55 2.17 19.88
N ASP A 131 5.28 2.37 19.56
CA ASP A 131 4.33 3.10 20.39
C ASP A 131 3.53 2.23 21.36
N GLY A 132 3.86 0.93 21.44
CA GLY A 132 3.22 -0.04 22.34
C GLY A 132 1.80 -0.46 21.96
N ARG A 133 1.28 0.00 20.84
CA ARG A 133 -0.04 -0.40 20.32
C ARG A 133 0.04 -1.75 19.60
N THR A 134 -1.08 -2.47 19.57
CA THR A 134 -1.24 -3.58 18.65
C THR A 134 -1.59 -3.06 17.24
N PHE A 135 -1.57 -3.97 16.26
CA PHE A 135 -2.05 -3.66 14.91
C PHE A 135 -3.52 -3.25 14.93
N GLU A 136 -4.36 -4.02 15.62
CA GLU A 136 -5.80 -3.80 15.73
C GLU A 136 -6.14 -2.45 16.40
N GLU A 137 -5.42 -2.11 17.48
CA GLU A 137 -5.57 -0.81 18.15
C GLU A 137 -5.20 0.36 17.22
N THR A 138 -4.20 0.17 16.37
CA THR A 138 -3.79 1.17 15.38
C THR A 138 -4.86 1.33 14.30
N VAL A 139 -5.40 0.22 13.77
CA VAL A 139 -6.49 0.23 12.78
C VAL A 139 -7.75 0.87 13.38
N ALA A 140 -8.15 0.46 14.60
CA ALA A 140 -9.33 1.02 15.27
C ALA A 140 -9.21 2.54 15.50
N ALA A 141 -8.02 3.02 15.90
CA ALA A 141 -7.76 4.44 16.05
C ALA A 141 -7.88 5.19 14.71
N LEU A 142 -7.31 4.68 13.62
CA LEU A 142 -7.43 5.28 12.30
C LEU A 142 -8.88 5.34 11.82
N ARG A 143 -9.63 4.26 11.99
CA ARG A 143 -11.07 4.21 11.63
C ARG A 143 -11.92 5.20 12.40
N SER A 144 -11.54 5.55 13.64
CA SER A 144 -12.25 6.55 14.43
C SER A 144 -11.96 8.00 14.02
N GLU A 145 -10.91 8.23 13.24
CA GLU A 145 -10.39 9.56 12.92
C GLU A 145 -10.47 9.91 11.42
N SER A 146 -10.54 8.90 10.57
CA SER A 146 -10.39 9.05 9.12
C SER A 146 -11.07 7.92 8.36
N ASP A 147 -11.58 8.27 7.18
CA ASP A 147 -12.13 7.32 6.21
C ASP A 147 -11.07 6.79 5.23
N VAL A 148 -9.77 7.00 5.49
CA VAL A 148 -8.69 6.49 4.65
C VAL A 148 -8.77 4.96 4.52
N LEU A 149 -8.49 4.45 3.33
CA LEU A 149 -8.36 3.01 3.13
C LEU A 149 -7.08 2.48 3.79
N ILE A 150 -7.16 1.27 4.35
CA ILE A 150 -6.05 0.62 5.05
C ILE A 150 -5.65 -0.63 4.29
N MET A 151 -4.36 -0.70 3.92
CA MET A 151 -3.71 -1.88 3.38
C MET A 151 -2.85 -2.53 4.47
N ALA A 152 -3.06 -3.82 4.70
CA ALA A 152 -2.32 -4.60 5.68
C ALA A 152 -1.17 -5.36 5.01
N ASP A 153 0.07 -5.07 5.38
CA ASP A 153 1.25 -5.81 4.93
C ASP A 153 1.48 -7.03 5.84
N CYS A 154 1.19 -8.23 5.33
CA CYS A 154 1.20 -9.48 6.06
C CYS A 154 2.41 -10.36 5.71
N MET A 155 2.85 -11.16 6.69
CA MET A 155 3.92 -12.13 6.57
C MET A 155 3.38 -13.57 6.53
N THR A 156 2.34 -13.85 7.30
CA THR A 156 1.80 -15.19 7.54
C THR A 156 0.28 -15.21 7.36
N MET A 157 -0.30 -16.42 7.30
CA MET A 157 -1.75 -16.58 7.34
C MET A 157 -2.40 -16.01 8.60
N ASP A 158 -1.71 -16.05 9.73
CA ASP A 158 -2.24 -15.50 10.99
C ASP A 158 -2.31 -13.97 10.94
N ASP A 159 -1.34 -13.32 10.26
CA ASP A 159 -1.41 -11.89 10.00
C ASP A 159 -2.57 -11.54 9.06
N ILE A 160 -2.78 -12.34 8.01
CA ILE A 160 -3.90 -12.20 7.08
C ILE A 160 -5.23 -12.32 7.82
N ARG A 161 -5.41 -13.34 8.67
CA ARG A 161 -6.62 -13.50 9.49
C ARG A 161 -6.86 -12.30 10.39
N ARG A 162 -5.80 -11.76 11.00
CA ARG A 162 -5.84 -10.55 11.84
C ARG A 162 -6.27 -9.34 11.05
N ALA A 163 -5.68 -9.14 9.87
CA ALA A 163 -6.01 -8.02 8.99
C ALA A 163 -7.48 -8.06 8.51
N VAL A 164 -7.97 -9.24 8.15
CA VAL A 164 -9.38 -9.44 7.78
C VAL A 164 -10.31 -9.19 8.96
N ALA A 165 -9.98 -9.71 10.16
CA ALA A 165 -10.74 -9.47 11.39
C ALA A 165 -10.77 -7.99 11.79
N ALA A 166 -9.70 -7.24 11.52
CA ALA A 166 -9.62 -5.80 11.75
C ALA A 166 -10.32 -4.98 10.65
N SER A 167 -10.94 -5.63 9.65
CA SER A 167 -11.65 -5.01 8.53
C SER A 167 -10.75 -4.06 7.70
N CYS A 168 -9.53 -4.49 7.39
CA CYS A 168 -8.68 -3.79 6.43
C CYS A 168 -9.27 -3.91 5.02
N ASP A 169 -9.12 -2.85 4.22
CA ASP A 169 -9.70 -2.78 2.86
C ASP A 169 -8.91 -3.59 1.85
N LEU A 170 -7.58 -3.64 2.01
CA LEU A 170 -6.63 -4.41 1.22
C LEU A 170 -5.75 -5.23 2.16
N VAL A 171 -5.47 -6.48 1.78
CA VAL A 171 -4.59 -7.38 2.53
C VAL A 171 -3.49 -7.88 1.60
N SER A 172 -2.23 -7.70 1.95
CA SER A 172 -1.10 -7.94 1.05
C SER A 172 -0.11 -8.95 1.61
N THR A 173 0.49 -9.75 0.72
CA THR A 173 1.56 -10.71 1.06
C THR A 173 2.95 -10.06 1.16
N THR A 174 3.04 -8.76 1.27
CA THR A 174 4.28 -7.94 1.19
C THR A 174 5.46 -8.48 1.99
N LEU A 175 5.19 -9.07 3.16
CA LEU A 175 6.23 -9.51 4.10
C LEU A 175 6.45 -11.03 4.10
N SER A 176 5.80 -11.80 3.22
CA SER A 176 5.82 -13.28 3.25
C SER A 176 7.20 -13.88 3.00
N HIS A 177 8.04 -13.24 2.19
CA HIS A 177 9.42 -13.63 1.95
C HIS A 177 10.40 -12.80 2.77
N ASN A 178 10.07 -12.45 4.02
CA ASN A 178 10.93 -11.60 4.85
C ASN A 178 12.25 -12.31 5.22
N LYS A 179 13.04 -12.62 4.20
CA LYS A 179 14.48 -12.79 4.33
C LYS A 179 15.04 -11.39 4.51
N ALA A 180 15.69 -11.15 5.62
CA ALA A 180 16.27 -9.86 5.96
C ALA A 180 17.00 -9.28 4.73
N ALA A 181 16.62 -8.04 4.39
CA ALA A 181 17.26 -7.13 3.44
C ALA A 181 17.40 -7.65 1.99
N ILE A 182 16.84 -6.89 1.07
CA ILE A 182 17.22 -6.75 -0.35
C ILE A 182 17.85 -8.03 -0.93
N ASP A 183 17.11 -9.16 -0.91
CA ASP A 183 17.46 -10.26 -1.75
C ASP A 183 16.97 -9.95 -3.16
N THR A 184 17.89 -9.52 -4.01
CA THR A 184 17.64 -9.04 -5.36
C THR A 184 17.77 -10.15 -6.38
N THR A 185 17.71 -11.41 -5.97
CA THR A 185 17.79 -12.53 -6.93
C THR A 185 16.47 -12.68 -7.69
N LEU A 186 16.56 -13.02 -8.96
CA LEU A 186 15.40 -13.29 -9.83
C LEU A 186 14.69 -14.60 -9.49
N ASP A 187 15.35 -15.49 -8.73
CA ASP A 187 14.97 -16.89 -8.62
C ASP A 187 13.82 -17.18 -7.65
N ASP A 188 13.51 -16.24 -6.77
CA ASP A 188 12.41 -16.40 -5.81
C ASP A 188 11.18 -15.61 -6.30
N GLY A 189 10.28 -16.23 -7.04
CA GLY A 189 9.00 -15.62 -7.43
C GLY A 189 8.10 -15.28 -6.23
N PRO A 190 6.91 -14.73 -6.46
CA PRO A 190 5.97 -14.38 -5.39
C PRO A 190 5.48 -15.61 -4.62
N ASP A 191 5.07 -15.41 -3.35
CA ASP A 191 4.54 -16.49 -2.50
C ASP A 191 3.14 -16.93 -2.94
N ILE A 192 3.11 -17.70 -4.02
CA ILE A 192 1.86 -18.25 -4.60
C ILE A 192 1.19 -19.22 -3.63
N ALA A 193 1.94 -19.87 -2.73
CA ALA A 193 1.37 -20.81 -1.77
C ALA A 193 0.55 -20.06 -0.70
N LEU A 194 1.11 -19.02 -0.10
CA LEU A 194 0.41 -18.16 0.85
C LEU A 194 -0.78 -17.47 0.18
N LEU A 195 -0.60 -16.94 -1.03
CA LEU A 195 -1.65 -16.28 -1.80
C LEU A 195 -2.85 -17.22 -2.02
N LYS A 196 -2.64 -18.44 -2.53
CA LYS A 196 -3.70 -19.43 -2.75
C LYS A 196 -4.42 -19.81 -1.47
N GLN A 197 -3.68 -19.96 -0.38
CA GLN A 197 -4.27 -20.24 0.93
C GLN A 197 -5.18 -19.09 1.37
N ALA A 198 -4.71 -17.85 1.27
CA ALA A 198 -5.46 -16.66 1.66
C ALA A 198 -6.73 -16.46 0.81
N THR A 199 -6.63 -16.56 -0.51
CA THR A 199 -7.77 -16.38 -1.42
C THR A 199 -8.81 -17.49 -1.29
N THR A 200 -8.39 -18.69 -0.90
CA THR A 200 -9.30 -19.82 -0.63
C THR A 200 -10.03 -19.64 0.70
N GLU A 201 -9.31 -19.20 1.76
CA GLU A 201 -9.90 -19.00 3.10
C GLU A 201 -10.81 -17.75 3.14
N PHE A 202 -10.47 -16.72 2.38
CA PHE A 202 -11.20 -15.44 2.38
C PHE A 202 -11.70 -15.03 0.98
N PRO A 203 -12.63 -15.78 0.40
CA PRO A 203 -13.17 -15.43 -0.92
C PRO A 203 -13.89 -14.08 -0.86
N GLY A 204 -13.55 -13.18 -1.78
CA GLY A 204 -14.12 -11.83 -1.87
C GLY A 204 -13.37 -10.75 -1.09
N ILE A 205 -12.37 -11.10 -0.29
CA ILE A 205 -11.44 -10.12 0.28
C ILE A 205 -10.41 -9.72 -0.78
N ALA A 206 -10.08 -8.45 -0.82
CA ALA A 206 -9.08 -7.93 -1.76
C ALA A 206 -7.64 -8.32 -1.31
N ILE A 207 -7.25 -9.57 -1.63
CA ILE A 207 -5.90 -10.08 -1.36
C ILE A 207 -4.95 -9.62 -2.48
N ILE A 208 -3.95 -8.85 -2.12
CA ILE A 208 -2.94 -8.29 -3.02
C ILE A 208 -1.69 -9.15 -2.98
N CYS A 209 -1.21 -9.59 -4.15
CA CYS A 209 0.09 -10.23 -4.26
C CYS A 209 1.19 -9.18 -4.34
N GLU A 210 2.08 -9.15 -3.38
CA GLU A 210 3.26 -8.28 -3.35
C GLU A 210 4.45 -9.06 -2.79
N GLY A 211 5.63 -8.76 -3.32
CA GLY A 211 6.89 -9.42 -3.01
C GLY A 211 7.35 -10.32 -4.14
N HIS A 212 8.59 -10.10 -4.63
CA HIS A 212 9.27 -10.89 -5.64
C HIS A 212 8.51 -11.06 -6.99
N VAL A 213 7.61 -10.15 -7.32
CA VAL A 213 6.98 -10.08 -8.64
C VAL A 213 7.96 -9.39 -9.60
N HIS A 214 8.79 -10.17 -10.26
CA HIS A 214 9.91 -9.69 -11.07
C HIS A 214 9.65 -9.74 -12.58
N THR A 215 8.70 -10.54 -13.02
CA THR A 215 8.37 -10.70 -14.43
C THR A 215 6.88 -10.49 -14.71
N PRO A 216 6.49 -10.15 -15.95
CA PRO A 216 5.08 -10.14 -16.35
C PRO A 216 4.38 -11.49 -16.13
N GLN A 217 5.13 -12.60 -16.20
CA GLN A 217 4.59 -13.93 -15.97
C GLN A 217 4.24 -14.13 -14.48
N ASP A 218 5.10 -13.70 -13.55
CA ASP A 218 4.80 -13.75 -12.12
C ASP A 218 3.51 -12.98 -11.77
N ALA A 219 3.33 -11.80 -12.39
CA ALA A 219 2.13 -11.01 -12.21
C ALA A 219 0.88 -11.74 -12.72
N LYS A 220 0.99 -12.42 -13.88
CA LYS A 220 -0.10 -13.22 -14.42
C LYS A 220 -0.40 -14.43 -13.54
N ASP A 221 0.63 -15.16 -13.10
CA ASP A 221 0.48 -16.34 -12.24
C ASP A 221 -0.15 -15.98 -10.90
N ALA A 222 0.16 -14.81 -10.35
CA ALA A 222 -0.48 -14.28 -9.15
C ALA A 222 -1.99 -14.01 -9.36
N LEU A 223 -2.37 -13.40 -10.48
CA LEU A 223 -3.80 -13.19 -10.80
C LEU A 223 -4.52 -14.53 -11.04
N ASP A 224 -3.89 -15.47 -11.74
CA ASP A 224 -4.44 -16.81 -11.98
C ASP A 224 -4.56 -17.62 -10.66
N ALA A 225 -3.74 -17.29 -9.65
CA ALA A 225 -3.82 -17.84 -8.28
C ALA A 225 -4.89 -17.16 -7.41
N GLY A 226 -5.61 -16.18 -7.93
CA GLY A 226 -6.73 -15.51 -7.26
C GLY A 226 -6.42 -14.16 -6.63
N ALA A 227 -5.24 -13.58 -6.87
CA ALA A 227 -4.94 -12.23 -6.40
C ALA A 227 -5.96 -11.23 -6.91
N TRP A 228 -6.38 -10.30 -6.04
CA TRP A 228 -7.24 -9.18 -6.42
C TRP A 228 -6.50 -8.19 -7.33
N ALA A 229 -5.28 -7.87 -6.97
CA ALA A 229 -4.33 -7.07 -7.74
C ALA A 229 -2.90 -7.51 -7.43
N VAL A 230 -1.94 -7.01 -8.21
CA VAL A 230 -0.53 -7.37 -8.07
C VAL A 230 0.32 -6.11 -7.90
N VAL A 231 1.29 -6.16 -6.98
CA VAL A 231 2.29 -5.10 -6.80
C VAL A 231 3.64 -5.58 -7.35
N SER A 232 4.22 -4.82 -8.27
CA SER A 232 5.62 -4.97 -8.68
C SER A 232 6.39 -3.68 -8.38
N GLY A 233 7.57 -3.81 -7.81
CA GLY A 233 8.45 -2.67 -7.47
C GLY A 233 9.80 -2.78 -8.15
N THR A 234 10.68 -3.60 -7.61
CA THR A 234 12.10 -3.71 -8.00
C THR A 234 12.29 -3.88 -9.51
N ALA A 235 11.52 -4.76 -10.15
CA ALA A 235 11.62 -5.03 -11.58
C ALA A 235 11.18 -3.88 -12.49
N ILE A 236 10.50 -2.86 -11.96
CA ILE A 236 10.01 -1.72 -12.74
C ILE A 236 10.76 -0.43 -12.38
N THR A 237 11.03 -0.22 -11.08
CA THR A 237 11.44 1.10 -10.56
C THR A 237 12.82 1.11 -9.91
N HIS A 238 13.57 -0.01 -9.92
CA HIS A 238 14.86 -0.11 -9.25
C HIS A 238 16.01 -0.45 -10.25
N PRO A 239 16.51 0.55 -11.02
CA PRO A 239 17.51 0.32 -12.05
C PRO A 239 18.78 -0.37 -11.57
N THR A 240 19.20 -0.11 -10.31
CA THR A 240 20.38 -0.76 -9.72
C THR A 240 20.22 -2.29 -9.72
N SER A 241 19.10 -2.81 -9.22
CA SER A 241 18.82 -4.25 -9.21
C SER A 241 18.64 -4.81 -10.61
N ILE A 242 17.85 -4.13 -11.45
CA ILE A 242 17.60 -4.58 -12.82
C ILE A 242 18.92 -4.68 -13.58
N THR A 243 19.79 -3.67 -13.47
CA THR A 243 21.11 -3.67 -14.11
C THR A 243 21.99 -4.80 -13.58
N SER A 244 21.99 -5.07 -12.26
CA SER A 244 22.77 -6.16 -11.68
C SER A 244 22.32 -7.53 -12.18
N TRP A 245 21.03 -7.76 -12.38
CA TRP A 245 20.52 -9.02 -12.95
C TRP A 245 21.02 -9.26 -14.36
N PHE A 246 21.00 -8.20 -15.21
CA PHE A 246 21.54 -8.30 -16.57
C PHE A 246 23.06 -8.50 -16.57
N ALA A 247 23.79 -7.81 -15.70
CA ALA A 247 25.24 -7.94 -15.61
C ALA A 247 25.63 -9.35 -15.16
N ALA A 248 25.00 -9.88 -14.12
CA ALA A 248 25.28 -11.24 -13.63
C ALA A 248 25.03 -12.31 -14.70
N ALA A 249 23.98 -12.17 -15.49
CA ALA A 249 23.67 -13.13 -16.58
C ALA A 249 24.70 -13.12 -17.73
N LEU A 250 25.62 -12.18 -17.77
CA LEU A 250 26.71 -12.10 -18.79
C LEU A 250 28.05 -12.59 -18.25
N GLU A 251 28.15 -12.92 -16.96
CA GLU A 251 29.38 -13.43 -16.32
C GLU A 251 29.46 -14.96 -16.31
N ASP A 252 28.37 -15.67 -16.64
CA ASP A 252 28.25 -17.13 -16.79
C ASP A 252 28.52 -17.54 -18.25
#